data_7214f6235396c326f4e31aa434dc2a47
#
_entry.id   7214f6235396c326f4e31aa434dc2a47
#
_cell.length_a   1.000
_cell.length_b   1.000
_cell.length_c   1.000
_cell.angle_alpha   90.00
_cell.angle_beta   90.00
_cell.angle_gamma   90.00
#
_symmetry.space_group_name_H-M   'P 1'
#
loop_
_entity.id
_entity.type
_entity.pdbx_description
1 polymer ?
#
loop_
_entity_poly.entity_id
_entity_poly.type
_entity_poly.pdbx_seq_one_letter_code
_entity_poly.pdbx_strand_id
1 'polypeptide(L)'
;MTTWVERPEGGRDRGPRGIARAWVEVLINPRRFFRNGVAPGDQAQGLVFGVLVAVGYTVAQVATEPGPVRLVTQTPGGEQFAQAVPDALVILAVVVVVAPATLHLVSALQTVLLMLVVRDRAGVSETVQLLAYAAAPCVLAGFPFPALRAVC
;
A
#
# COMPACT_ATOMS: atom_id res chain seq x y z
N MET A 1 -6.86 8.78 -24.12
CA MET A 1 -6.47 7.35 -24.01
C MET A 1 -5.29 7.28 -23.08
N THR A 2 -5.45 6.70 -21.91
CA THR A 2 -4.37 6.54 -20.96
C THR A 2 -3.69 5.22 -21.29
N THR A 3 -2.52 5.27 -21.91
CA THR A 3 -1.67 4.13 -22.31
C THR A 3 -1.36 3.17 -21.16
N TRP A 4 -1.70 3.56 -19.95
CA TRP A 4 -1.45 2.85 -18.72
C TRP A 4 -2.41 1.66 -18.47
N VAL A 5 -3.65 1.77 -18.96
CA VAL A 5 -4.70 0.77 -18.77
C VAL A 5 -4.93 -0.06 -20.03
N GLU A 6 -4.43 0.38 -21.18
CA GLU A 6 -4.83 -0.14 -22.49
C GLU A 6 -3.70 -0.81 -23.26
N ARG A 7 -2.61 -1.25 -22.62
CA ARG A 7 -1.65 -2.12 -23.31
C ARG A 7 -2.23 -3.52 -23.44
N PRO A 8 -2.53 -3.99 -24.65
CA PRO A 8 -3.10 -5.32 -24.87
C PRO A 8 -2.17 -6.46 -24.43
N GLU A 9 -0.91 -6.18 -24.17
CA GLU A 9 0.11 -7.12 -23.69
C GLU A 9 0.23 -7.16 -22.15
N GLY A 10 -0.70 -6.54 -21.41
CA GLY A 10 -0.78 -6.65 -19.95
C GLY A 10 0.31 -5.93 -19.16
N GLY A 11 1.06 -5.02 -19.79
CA GLY A 11 2.13 -4.27 -19.12
C GLY A 11 1.71 -2.85 -18.78
N ARG A 12 1.77 -2.49 -17.49
CA ARG A 12 1.65 -1.10 -17.06
C ARG A 12 2.96 -0.37 -17.32
N ASP A 13 2.88 0.96 -17.57
CA ASP A 13 4.07 1.81 -17.60
C ASP A 13 4.83 1.66 -16.28
N ARG A 14 6.03 1.10 -16.37
CA ARG A 14 6.90 0.91 -15.21
C ARG A 14 7.60 2.23 -14.90
N GLY A 15 7.72 2.54 -13.62
CA GLY A 15 8.45 3.71 -13.15
C GLY A 15 7.58 4.75 -12.42
N PRO A 16 8.20 5.84 -11.94
CA PRO A 16 7.54 6.81 -11.07
C PRO A 16 6.33 7.48 -11.72
N ARG A 17 6.38 7.70 -13.03
CA ARG A 17 5.25 8.27 -13.78
C ARG A 17 4.05 7.32 -13.85
N GLY A 18 4.30 6.02 -14.02
CA GLY A 18 3.25 4.99 -13.99
C GLY A 18 2.58 4.90 -12.62
N ILE A 19 3.37 4.95 -11.54
CA ILE A 19 2.87 4.93 -10.17
C ILE A 19 1.99 6.15 -9.88
N ALA A 20 2.45 7.35 -10.24
CA ALA A 20 1.69 8.58 -10.05
C ALA A 20 0.36 8.56 -10.82
N ARG A 21 0.36 8.07 -12.07
CA ARG A 21 -0.86 7.87 -12.86
C ARG A 21 -1.80 6.88 -12.20
N ALA A 22 -1.28 5.75 -11.72
CA ALA A 22 -2.07 4.76 -10.99
C ALA A 22 -2.82 5.39 -9.83
N TRP A 23 -2.10 6.17 -9.06
CA TRP A 23 -2.67 6.82 -7.89
C TRP A 23 -3.81 7.77 -8.26
N VAL A 24 -3.59 8.62 -9.27
CA VAL A 24 -4.62 9.53 -9.78
C VAL A 24 -5.81 8.76 -10.35
N GLU A 25 -5.58 7.72 -11.17
CA GLU A 25 -6.66 6.94 -11.79
C GLU A 25 -7.50 6.17 -10.78
N VAL A 26 -6.87 5.58 -9.75
CA VAL A 26 -7.59 4.92 -8.66
C VAL A 26 -8.51 5.89 -7.93
N LEU A 27 -8.06 7.12 -7.68
CA LEU A 27 -8.85 8.12 -6.96
C LEU A 27 -9.98 8.72 -7.81
N ILE A 28 -9.73 8.96 -9.09
CA ILE A 28 -10.70 9.65 -9.97
C ILE A 28 -11.69 8.66 -10.61
N ASN A 29 -11.20 7.50 -11.05
CA ASN A 29 -12.03 6.55 -11.78
C ASN A 29 -11.74 5.09 -11.37
N PRO A 30 -12.07 4.70 -10.12
CA PRO A 30 -11.74 3.39 -9.58
C PRO A 30 -12.36 2.24 -10.38
N ARG A 31 -13.61 2.38 -10.86
CA ARG A 31 -14.28 1.34 -11.64
C ARG A 31 -13.52 0.96 -12.89
N ARG A 32 -13.05 1.95 -13.64
CA ARG A 32 -12.27 1.73 -14.87
C ARG A 32 -10.92 1.13 -14.53
N PHE A 33 -10.27 1.65 -13.48
CA PHE A 33 -8.98 1.18 -13.02
C PHE A 33 -9.00 -0.30 -12.67
N PHE A 34 -9.92 -0.74 -11.80
CA PHE A 34 -9.99 -2.13 -11.35
C PHE A 34 -10.48 -3.11 -12.42
N ARG A 35 -11.27 -2.65 -13.41
CA ARG A 35 -11.69 -3.52 -14.53
C ARG A 35 -10.54 -3.83 -15.50
N ASN A 36 -9.65 -2.89 -15.73
CA ASN A 36 -8.66 -2.97 -16.79
C ASN A 36 -7.21 -2.96 -16.27
N GLY A 37 -7.02 -2.64 -15.02
CA GLY A 37 -5.71 -2.34 -14.45
C GLY A 37 -5.10 -3.45 -13.59
N VAL A 38 -5.86 -4.46 -13.22
CA VAL A 38 -5.36 -5.62 -12.46
C VAL A 38 -5.06 -6.73 -13.46
N ALA A 39 -3.76 -7.02 -13.66
CA ALA A 39 -3.32 -8.06 -14.58
C ALA A 39 -2.81 -9.28 -13.80
N PRO A 40 -3.19 -10.51 -14.18
CA PRO A 40 -2.64 -11.71 -13.58
C PRO A 40 -1.10 -11.71 -13.70
N GLY A 41 -0.42 -11.99 -12.59
CA GLY A 41 1.05 -12.11 -12.58
C GLY A 41 1.85 -10.81 -12.34
N ASP A 42 1.24 -9.63 -12.33
CA ASP A 42 1.95 -8.34 -12.12
C ASP A 42 1.95 -7.88 -10.65
N GLN A 43 2.10 -8.83 -9.73
CA GLN A 43 2.07 -8.61 -8.29
C GLN A 43 3.13 -7.61 -7.81
N ALA A 44 4.30 -7.60 -8.45
CA ALA A 44 5.42 -6.75 -8.03
C ALA A 44 5.07 -5.25 -8.08
N GLN A 45 4.33 -4.81 -9.09
CA GLN A 45 3.92 -3.41 -9.19
C GLN A 45 2.90 -3.02 -8.12
N GLY A 46 1.95 -3.91 -7.83
CA GLY A 46 1.00 -3.72 -6.72
C GLY A 46 1.72 -3.60 -5.38
N LEU A 47 2.70 -4.47 -5.12
CA LEU A 47 3.51 -4.41 -3.90
C LEU A 47 4.29 -3.11 -3.78
N VAL A 48 5.00 -2.70 -4.83
CA VAL A 48 5.74 -1.43 -4.83
C VAL A 48 4.79 -0.26 -4.56
N PHE A 49 3.62 -0.26 -5.20
CA PHE A 49 2.61 0.77 -4.97
C PHE A 49 2.13 0.76 -3.50
N GLY A 50 1.79 -0.40 -2.94
CA GLY A 50 1.36 -0.54 -1.55
C GLY A 50 2.41 -0.08 -0.54
N VAL A 51 3.69 -0.42 -0.78
CA VAL A 51 4.81 0.06 0.04
C VAL A 51 4.93 1.59 -0.03
N LEU A 52 4.82 2.19 -1.21
CA LEU A 52 4.87 3.65 -1.36
C LEU A 52 3.70 4.34 -0.66
N VAL A 53 2.51 3.76 -0.70
CA VAL A 53 1.35 4.25 0.06
C VAL A 53 1.63 4.19 1.56
N ALA A 54 2.15 3.06 2.07
CA ALA A 54 2.49 2.89 3.48
C ALA A 54 3.58 3.86 3.94
N VAL A 55 4.61 4.05 3.13
CA VAL A 55 5.69 5.03 3.37
C VAL A 55 5.11 6.45 3.41
N GLY A 56 4.31 6.83 2.41
CA GLY A 56 3.69 8.15 2.34
C GLY A 56 2.77 8.42 3.54
N TYR A 57 1.95 7.44 3.93
CA TYR A 57 1.14 7.48 5.15
C TYR A 57 2.00 7.72 6.40
N THR A 58 3.06 6.91 6.56
CA THR A 58 3.93 6.98 7.74
C THR A 58 4.67 8.32 7.82
N VAL A 59 5.19 8.81 6.71
CA VAL A 59 5.85 10.12 6.66
C VAL A 59 4.88 11.23 7.04
N ALA A 60 3.67 11.22 6.49
CA ALA A 60 2.64 12.20 6.82
C ALA A 60 2.24 12.12 8.31
N GLN A 61 2.09 10.91 8.84
CA GLN A 61 1.74 10.70 10.25
C GLN A 61 2.86 11.16 11.20
N VAL A 62 4.11 10.82 10.93
CA VAL A 62 5.26 11.27 11.74
C VAL A 62 5.41 12.79 11.71
N ALA A 63 5.14 13.42 10.57
CA ALA A 63 5.21 14.87 10.43
C ALA A 63 4.08 15.60 11.21
N THR A 64 2.92 14.97 11.35
CA THR A 64 1.75 15.56 11.99
C THR A 64 1.59 15.13 13.47
N GLU A 65 1.97 13.89 13.78
CA GLU A 65 1.86 13.30 15.11
C GLU A 65 3.09 12.42 15.42
N PRO A 66 4.01 12.85 16.26
CA PRO A 66 5.22 12.09 16.59
C PRO A 66 4.99 10.89 17.54
N GLY A 67 3.73 10.50 17.76
CA GLY A 67 3.37 9.36 18.62
C GLY A 67 4.03 8.03 18.27
N PRO A 68 4.05 7.61 16.98
CA PRO A 68 4.70 6.38 16.56
C PRO A 68 6.21 6.32 16.85
N VAL A 69 6.89 7.46 16.74
CA VAL A 69 8.32 7.58 17.08
C VAL A 69 8.54 7.26 18.54
N ARG A 70 7.72 7.84 19.42
CA ARG A 70 7.81 7.58 20.88
C ARG A 70 7.58 6.13 21.25
N LEU A 71 6.72 5.42 20.51
CA LEU A 71 6.44 4.02 20.76
C LEU A 71 7.68 3.15 20.49
N VAL A 72 8.43 3.42 19.43
CA VAL A 72 9.65 2.69 19.10
C VAL A 72 10.75 2.96 20.12
N THR A 73 10.92 4.19 20.57
CA THR A 73 11.94 4.57 21.55
C THR A 73 11.68 4.04 22.96
N GLN A 74 10.42 3.73 23.31
CA GLN A 74 10.02 3.19 24.60
C GLN A 74 10.13 1.66 24.71
N THR A 75 10.46 0.96 23.62
CA THR A 75 10.68 -0.49 23.69
C THR A 75 12.04 -0.82 24.32
N PRO A 76 12.17 -1.92 25.09
CA PRO A 76 13.45 -2.33 25.65
C PRO A 76 14.51 -2.51 24.56
N GLY A 77 15.60 -1.79 24.65
CA GLY A 77 16.65 -1.72 23.61
C GLY A 77 16.41 -0.69 22.52
N GLY A 78 15.21 -0.11 22.41
CA GLY A 78 14.89 0.92 21.43
C GLY A 78 15.66 2.22 21.64
N GLU A 79 15.97 2.56 22.90
CA GLU A 79 16.75 3.76 23.22
C GLU A 79 18.16 3.74 22.65
N GLN A 80 18.85 2.58 22.71
CA GLN A 80 20.20 2.43 22.14
C GLN A 80 20.19 2.49 20.62
N PHE A 81 19.13 1.96 19.99
CA PHE A 81 18.96 2.02 18.54
C PHE A 81 18.61 3.43 18.06
N ALA A 82 17.77 4.16 18.82
CA ALA A 82 17.40 5.53 18.51
C ALA A 82 18.57 6.52 18.62
N GLN A 83 19.59 6.22 19.43
CA GLN A 83 20.82 7.01 19.49
C GLN A 83 21.71 6.82 18.27
N ALA A 84 21.63 5.67 17.60
CA ALA A 84 22.46 5.33 16.45
C ALA A 84 21.84 5.75 15.11
N VAL A 85 20.49 5.74 15.02
CA VAL A 85 19.75 6.01 13.79
C VAL A 85 18.56 6.91 14.11
N PRO A 86 18.29 7.98 13.34
CA PRO A 86 17.10 8.80 13.52
C PRO A 86 15.83 7.95 13.52
N ASP A 87 14.97 8.14 14.52
CA ASP A 87 13.73 7.37 14.73
C ASP A 87 12.87 7.24 13.46
N ALA A 88 12.82 8.28 12.65
CA ALA A 88 12.10 8.29 11.39
C ALA A 88 12.65 7.24 10.38
N LEU A 89 13.96 7.02 10.35
CA LEU A 89 14.57 6.01 9.48
C LEU A 89 14.26 4.59 9.97
N VAL A 90 14.23 4.38 11.29
CA VAL A 90 13.84 3.09 11.87
C VAL A 90 12.40 2.75 11.51
N ILE A 91 11.49 3.69 11.70
CA ILE A 91 10.07 3.51 11.36
C ILE A 91 9.93 3.24 9.86
N LEU A 92 10.63 3.98 9.03
CA LEU A 92 10.60 3.79 7.58
C LEU A 92 11.10 2.40 7.17
N ALA A 93 12.21 1.93 7.77
CA ALA A 93 12.73 0.60 7.52
C ALA A 93 11.74 -0.50 7.93
N VAL A 94 11.12 -0.35 9.10
CA VAL A 94 10.08 -1.26 9.58
C VAL A 94 8.90 -1.28 8.61
N VAL A 95 8.42 -0.14 8.16
CA VAL A 95 7.29 -0.05 7.22
C VAL A 95 7.62 -0.72 5.88
N VAL A 96 8.81 -0.53 5.34
CA VAL A 96 9.24 -1.16 4.07
C VAL A 96 9.24 -2.70 4.16
N VAL A 97 9.53 -3.26 5.33
CA VAL A 97 9.53 -4.72 5.55
C VAL A 97 8.14 -5.22 5.94
N VAL A 98 7.47 -4.53 6.85
CA VAL A 98 6.20 -4.98 7.41
C VAL A 98 5.04 -4.80 6.42
N ALA A 99 5.02 -3.71 5.64
CA ALA A 99 3.93 -3.45 4.72
C ALA A 99 3.71 -4.57 3.67
N PRO A 100 4.73 -5.05 2.94
CA PRO A 100 4.54 -6.15 2.00
C PRO A 100 4.18 -7.46 2.70
N ALA A 101 4.73 -7.75 3.87
CA ALA A 101 4.40 -8.94 4.64
C ALA A 101 2.93 -8.93 5.08
N THR A 102 2.46 -7.81 5.63
CA THR A 102 1.07 -7.62 6.02
C THR A 102 0.13 -7.72 4.83
N LEU A 103 0.47 -7.08 3.72
CA LEU A 103 -0.33 -7.13 2.50
C LEU A 103 -0.50 -8.56 1.98
N HIS A 104 0.56 -9.37 1.99
CA HIS A 104 0.48 -10.78 1.61
C HIS A 104 -0.37 -11.60 2.58
N LEU A 105 -0.19 -11.41 3.88
CA LEU A 105 -0.93 -12.14 4.90
C LEU A 105 -2.43 -11.85 4.81
N VAL A 106 -2.80 -10.57 4.72
CA VAL A 106 -4.20 -10.14 4.58
C VAL A 106 -4.81 -10.65 3.28
N SER A 107 -4.06 -10.57 2.16
CA SER A 107 -4.52 -11.07 0.86
C SER A 107 -4.71 -12.58 0.87
N ALA A 108 -3.82 -13.33 1.51
CA ALA A 108 -3.95 -14.78 1.64
C ALA A 108 -5.18 -15.14 2.47
N LEU A 109 -5.36 -14.49 3.61
CA LEU A 109 -6.54 -14.69 4.47
C LEU A 109 -7.83 -14.37 3.71
N GLN A 110 -7.89 -13.23 3.03
CA GLN A 110 -9.05 -12.83 2.24
C GLN A 110 -9.33 -13.83 1.11
N THR A 111 -8.29 -14.32 0.43
CA THR A 111 -8.45 -15.34 -0.62
C THR A 111 -9.01 -16.63 -0.05
N VAL A 112 -8.55 -17.07 1.13
CA VAL A 112 -9.10 -18.26 1.82
C VAL A 112 -10.58 -18.06 2.17
N LEU A 113 -10.96 -16.90 2.69
CA LEU A 113 -12.35 -16.59 2.99
C LEU A 113 -13.23 -16.57 1.72
N LEU A 114 -12.71 -16.02 0.63
CA LEU A 114 -13.40 -16.03 -0.66
C LEU A 114 -13.54 -17.45 -1.23
N MET A 115 -12.65 -18.40 -0.89
CA MET A 115 -12.79 -19.81 -1.27
C MET A 115 -14.08 -20.44 -0.76
N LEU A 116 -14.58 -19.98 0.37
CA LEU A 116 -15.80 -20.51 0.97
C LEU A 116 -17.08 -20.01 0.27
N VAL A 117 -17.00 -18.87 -0.40
CA VAL A 117 -18.18 -18.16 -0.91
C VAL A 117 -18.22 -18.09 -2.45
N VAL A 118 -17.05 -17.98 -3.10
CA VAL A 118 -16.95 -17.72 -4.54
C VAL A 118 -16.20 -18.85 -5.25
N ARG A 119 -16.82 -19.44 -6.28
CA ARG A 119 -16.22 -20.54 -7.06
C ARG A 119 -15.14 -20.06 -8.04
N ASP A 120 -15.42 -18.99 -8.79
CA ASP A 120 -14.49 -18.40 -9.80
C ASP A 120 -13.86 -17.13 -9.23
N ARG A 121 -12.87 -17.29 -8.35
CA ARG A 121 -12.21 -16.17 -7.69
C ARG A 121 -10.85 -15.87 -8.31
N ALA A 122 -10.44 -14.63 -8.13
CA ALA A 122 -9.07 -14.19 -8.38
C ALA A 122 -8.06 -14.90 -7.46
N GLY A 123 -6.83 -15.07 -7.91
CA GLY A 123 -5.74 -15.63 -7.12
C GLY A 123 -5.23 -14.68 -6.04
N VAL A 124 -4.34 -15.17 -5.16
CA VAL A 124 -3.70 -14.34 -4.12
C VAL A 124 -2.96 -13.15 -4.73
N SER A 125 -2.30 -13.36 -5.88
CA SER A 125 -1.57 -12.30 -6.59
C SER A 125 -2.45 -11.12 -6.99
N GLU A 126 -3.62 -11.40 -7.52
CA GLU A 126 -4.60 -10.37 -7.92
C GLU A 126 -5.22 -9.70 -6.70
N THR A 127 -5.46 -10.47 -5.63
CA THR A 127 -5.96 -9.93 -4.36
C THR A 127 -4.95 -8.96 -3.73
N VAL A 128 -3.64 -9.30 -3.77
CA VAL A 128 -2.56 -8.40 -3.33
C VAL A 128 -2.57 -7.09 -4.10
N GLN A 129 -2.65 -7.16 -5.44
CA GLN A 129 -2.72 -5.96 -6.28
C GLN A 129 -3.94 -5.12 -5.96
N LEU A 130 -5.11 -5.76 -5.85
CA LEU A 130 -6.38 -5.09 -5.57
C LEU A 130 -6.31 -4.33 -4.24
N LEU A 131 -5.84 -4.99 -3.18
CA LEU A 131 -5.71 -4.37 -1.86
C LEU A 131 -4.68 -3.24 -1.86
N ALA A 132 -3.53 -3.45 -2.53
CA ALA A 132 -2.49 -2.44 -2.63
C ALA A 132 -3.01 -1.15 -3.29
N TYR A 133 -3.73 -1.28 -4.41
CA TYR A 133 -4.30 -0.11 -5.09
C TYR A 133 -5.50 0.48 -4.35
N ALA A 134 -6.32 -0.34 -3.70
CA ALA A 134 -7.43 0.15 -2.88
C ALA A 134 -6.95 0.99 -1.69
N ALA A 135 -5.72 0.76 -1.20
CA ALA A 135 -5.11 1.56 -0.15
C ALA A 135 -4.65 2.97 -0.60
N ALA A 136 -4.75 3.32 -1.89
CA ALA A 136 -4.31 4.62 -2.41
C ALA A 136 -4.80 5.86 -1.63
N PRO A 137 -6.08 5.95 -1.19
CA PRO A 137 -6.55 7.08 -0.40
C PRO A 137 -5.92 7.15 1.00
N CYS A 138 -5.38 6.05 1.50
CA CYS A 138 -4.83 5.99 2.87
C CYS A 138 -3.58 6.85 3.08
N VAL A 139 -2.87 7.24 2.02
CA VAL A 139 -1.81 8.26 2.13
C VAL A 139 -2.34 9.54 2.79
N LEU A 140 -3.56 9.93 2.46
CA LEU A 140 -4.18 11.14 3.01
C LEU A 140 -4.61 10.98 4.48
N ALA A 141 -4.82 9.76 4.94
CA ALA A 141 -5.15 9.46 6.34
C ALA A 141 -3.96 9.64 7.30
N GLY A 142 -2.74 9.77 6.77
CA GLY A 142 -1.57 10.19 7.55
C GLY A 142 -1.69 11.64 8.05
N PHE A 143 -2.52 12.47 7.43
CA PHE A 143 -2.84 13.80 7.92
C PHE A 143 -3.97 13.77 8.97
N PRO A 144 -4.12 14.80 9.82
CA PRO A 144 -5.10 14.83 10.92
C PRO A 144 -6.54 15.05 10.43
N PHE A 145 -7.00 14.24 9.47
CA PHE A 145 -8.38 14.23 8.97
C PHE A 145 -9.15 13.04 9.57
N PRO A 146 -10.03 13.24 10.58
CA PRO A 146 -10.72 12.15 11.29
C PRO A 146 -11.53 11.24 10.37
N ALA A 147 -12.18 11.80 9.35
CA ALA A 147 -13.00 11.04 8.40
C ALA A 147 -12.17 10.05 7.56
N LEU A 148 -10.95 10.43 7.14
CA LEU A 148 -10.06 9.55 6.38
C LEU A 148 -9.46 8.46 7.25
N ARG A 149 -9.15 8.76 8.51
CA ARG A 149 -8.64 7.77 9.48
C ARG A 149 -9.66 6.69 9.80
N ALA A 150 -10.95 7.02 9.80
CA ALA A 150 -12.01 6.04 10.06
C ALA A 150 -12.21 5.03 8.93
N VAL A 151 -11.76 5.35 7.70
CA VAL A 151 -11.91 4.49 6.51
C VAL A 151 -10.65 3.66 6.24
N CYS A 152 -9.51 4.11 6.70
CA CYS A 152 -8.21 3.47 6.49
C CYS A 152 -7.69 2.78 7.73
#